data_efca3c4a64ce4d4377e1083662953c4b
#
_entry.id   efca3c4a64ce4d4377e1083662953c4b
#
_cell.length_a   1.000
_cell.length_b   1.000
_cell.length_c   1.000
_cell.angle_alpha   90.00
_cell.angle_beta   90.00
_cell.angle_gamma   90.00
#
_symmetry.space_group_name_H-M   'P 1'
#
loop_
_entity.id
_entity.type
_entity.pdbx_description
1 polymer ?
#
loop_
_entity_poly.entity_id
_entity_poly.type
_entity_poly.pdbx_seq_one_letter_code
_entity_poly.pdbx_strand_id
1 'polypeptide(L)'
;MALEGADGCGKTTLCLILAEYLGAMAYATPPQKYVEARGEVDKHASNEEHYRFYRDSIYDASDEICLMLQNGGKVVADRYWLSTYTYHQVMGVAVSKEEFMHIVQPTLTVILALDHETRIARMSRRGMSAGDRRVLDKQREIAEAFRTNAVELNIPFIVVDTQNLSPTRCAEIIIEALGS
;
A
#
# COMPACT_ATOMS: atom_id res chain seq x y z
N MET A 1 -5.83 3.44 9.46
CA MET A 1 -6.00 3.67 8.00
C MET A 1 -4.87 3.06 7.22
N ALA A 2 -5.04 2.85 5.90
CA ALA A 2 -3.98 2.36 5.01
C ALA A 2 -3.81 3.30 3.81
N LEU A 3 -2.56 3.59 3.45
CA LEU A 3 -2.19 4.32 2.23
C LEU A 3 -1.84 3.32 1.14
N GLU A 4 -2.54 3.39 0.03
CA GLU A 4 -2.43 2.46 -1.08
C GLU A 4 -2.13 3.20 -2.39
N GLY A 5 -1.79 2.49 -3.44
CA GLY A 5 -1.48 3.06 -4.74
C GLY A 5 -0.16 2.55 -5.32
N ALA A 6 0.06 2.81 -6.59
CA ALA A 6 1.24 2.36 -7.32
C ALA A 6 2.55 2.96 -6.78
N ASP A 7 3.69 2.44 -7.22
CA ASP A 7 4.99 2.94 -6.80
C ASP A 7 5.22 4.38 -7.28
N GLY A 8 5.94 5.17 -6.47
CA GLY A 8 6.25 6.58 -6.79
C GLY A 8 5.19 7.60 -6.38
N CYS A 9 4.00 7.22 -5.88
CA CYS A 9 2.92 8.15 -5.48
C CYS A 9 3.18 8.93 -4.18
N GLY A 10 4.25 8.64 -3.42
CA GLY A 10 4.58 9.39 -2.20
C GLY A 10 4.00 8.82 -0.90
N LYS A 11 3.53 7.57 -0.89
CA LYS A 11 2.94 6.90 0.29
C LYS A 11 3.79 7.02 1.56
N THR A 12 5.07 6.68 1.48
CA THR A 12 5.96 6.67 2.65
C THR A 12 6.09 8.06 3.28
N THR A 13 6.26 9.10 2.47
CA THR A 13 6.32 10.48 2.96
C THR A 13 5.03 10.87 3.64
N LEU A 14 3.90 10.57 3.01
CA LEU A 14 2.59 10.93 3.53
C LEU A 14 2.23 10.11 4.78
N CYS A 15 2.64 8.85 4.85
CA CYS A 15 2.47 8.00 6.02
C CYS A 15 3.12 8.62 7.27
N LEU A 16 4.35 9.09 7.16
CA LEU A 16 5.06 9.74 8.27
C LEU A 16 4.37 11.04 8.72
N ILE A 17 3.97 11.89 7.78
CA ILE A 17 3.25 13.14 8.08
C ILE A 17 1.92 12.86 8.79
N LEU A 18 1.13 11.93 8.28
CA LEU A 18 -0.17 11.56 8.86
C LEU A 18 -0.01 10.91 10.23
N ALA A 19 0.99 10.06 10.40
CA ALA A 19 1.28 9.41 11.67
C ALA A 19 1.62 10.45 12.76
N GLU A 20 2.48 11.42 12.44
CA GLU A 20 2.82 12.52 13.33
C GLU A 20 1.58 13.36 13.69
N TYR A 21 0.81 13.79 12.69
CA TYR A 21 -0.35 14.64 12.87
C TYR A 21 -1.46 13.97 13.73
N LEU A 22 -1.68 12.67 13.52
CA LEU A 22 -2.75 11.91 14.19
C LEU A 22 -2.31 11.31 15.54
N GLY A 23 -1.04 11.48 15.93
CA GLY A 23 -0.48 10.76 17.07
C GLY A 23 -0.57 9.25 16.88
N ALA A 24 -0.31 8.78 15.66
CA ALA A 24 -0.39 7.37 15.26
C ALA A 24 1.01 6.80 15.02
N MET A 25 1.09 5.48 14.95
CA MET A 25 2.30 4.77 14.53
C MET A 25 2.31 4.66 12.99
N ALA A 26 3.43 5.05 12.37
CA ALA A 26 3.69 4.74 10.98
C ALA A 26 4.11 3.27 10.87
N TYR A 27 3.44 2.49 10.03
CA TYR A 27 3.69 1.06 9.87
C TYR A 27 3.86 0.71 8.39
N ALA A 28 5.02 0.17 8.02
CA ALA A 28 5.29 -0.22 6.63
C ALA A 28 5.12 -1.73 6.44
N THR A 29 4.53 -2.13 5.30
CA THR A 29 4.50 -3.52 4.89
C THR A 29 5.46 -3.78 3.73
N PRO A 30 6.08 -4.96 3.66
CA PRO A 30 6.05 -6.05 4.64
C PRO A 30 6.76 -5.68 5.97
N PRO A 31 6.42 -6.35 7.09
CA PRO A 31 7.08 -6.18 8.37
C PRO A 31 8.59 -6.40 8.31
N GLN A 32 9.33 -5.85 9.29
CA GLN A 32 10.81 -5.86 9.31
C GLN A 32 11.41 -7.27 9.13
N LYS A 33 10.79 -8.31 9.68
CA LYS A 33 11.25 -9.70 9.57
C LYS A 33 11.27 -10.26 8.13
N TYR A 34 10.55 -9.61 7.21
CA TYR A 34 10.50 -9.98 5.79
C TYR A 34 11.53 -9.25 4.92
N VAL A 35 12.17 -8.18 5.44
CA VAL A 35 13.02 -7.29 4.65
C VAL A 35 14.22 -8.00 4.04
N GLU A 36 14.86 -8.92 4.79
CA GLU A 36 16.02 -9.67 4.29
C GLU A 36 15.65 -10.60 3.13
N ALA A 37 14.56 -11.37 3.27
CA ALA A 37 14.12 -12.32 2.24
C ALA A 37 13.50 -11.63 1.03
N ARG A 38 12.91 -10.43 1.21
CA ARG A 38 12.20 -9.69 0.17
C ARG A 38 13.02 -9.51 -1.09
N GLY A 39 14.30 -9.14 -0.96
CA GLY A 39 15.15 -8.87 -2.11
C GLY A 39 15.35 -10.07 -3.04
N GLU A 40 15.42 -11.27 -2.49
CA GLU A 40 15.54 -12.52 -3.25
C GLU A 40 14.18 -12.95 -3.84
N VAL A 41 13.11 -12.82 -3.06
CA VAL A 41 11.74 -13.09 -3.51
C VAL A 41 11.36 -12.18 -4.68
N ASP A 42 11.61 -10.89 -4.59
CA ASP A 42 11.31 -9.92 -5.66
C ASP A 42 12.05 -10.23 -6.97
N LYS A 43 13.27 -10.83 -6.89
CA LYS A 43 14.08 -11.16 -8.06
C LYS A 43 13.75 -12.52 -8.68
N HIS A 44 13.51 -13.53 -7.86
CA HIS A 44 13.62 -14.94 -8.30
C HIS A 44 12.35 -15.76 -8.14
N ALA A 45 11.40 -15.35 -7.26
CA ALA A 45 10.19 -16.13 -7.02
C ALA A 45 9.25 -16.09 -8.25
N SER A 46 8.51 -17.19 -8.47
CA SER A 46 7.34 -17.17 -9.36
C SER A 46 6.29 -16.18 -8.87
N ASN A 47 5.29 -15.85 -9.68
CA ASN A 47 4.24 -14.92 -9.26
C ASN A 47 3.42 -15.47 -8.08
N GLU A 48 3.19 -16.78 -8.04
CA GLU A 48 2.48 -17.46 -6.95
C GLU A 48 3.29 -17.50 -5.66
N GLU A 49 4.60 -17.76 -5.73
CA GLU A 49 5.49 -17.73 -4.56
C GLU A 49 5.63 -16.32 -4.01
N HIS A 50 5.77 -15.33 -4.89
CA HIS A 50 5.80 -13.92 -4.56
C HIS A 50 4.49 -13.49 -3.88
N TYR A 51 3.33 -13.92 -4.42
CA TYR A 51 2.04 -13.67 -3.80
C TYR A 51 1.95 -14.26 -2.39
N ARG A 52 2.30 -15.54 -2.21
CA ARG A 52 2.26 -16.20 -0.89
C ARG A 52 3.12 -15.46 0.12
N PHE A 53 4.34 -15.08 -0.27
CA PHE A 53 5.24 -14.32 0.60
C PHE A 53 4.62 -12.99 1.06
N TYR A 54 4.05 -12.22 0.15
CA TYR A 54 3.43 -10.94 0.50
C TYR A 54 2.11 -11.12 1.25
N ARG A 55 1.29 -12.10 0.89
CA ARG A 55 0.08 -12.44 1.62
C ARG A 55 0.38 -12.80 3.08
N ASP A 56 1.32 -13.71 3.29
CA ASP A 56 1.72 -14.15 4.63
C ASP A 56 2.30 -12.99 5.45
N SER A 57 3.04 -12.09 4.80
CA SER A 57 3.53 -10.87 5.43
C SER A 57 2.40 -9.90 5.85
N ILE A 58 1.27 -9.89 5.14
CA ILE A 58 0.09 -9.10 5.51
C ILE A 58 -0.62 -9.73 6.73
N TYR A 59 -0.66 -11.06 6.84
CA TYR A 59 -1.21 -11.72 8.02
C TYR A 59 -0.42 -11.35 9.27
N ASP A 60 0.90 -11.46 9.21
CA ASP A 60 1.77 -11.06 10.31
C ASP A 60 1.66 -9.55 10.63
N ALA A 61 1.58 -8.70 9.60
CA ALA A 61 1.34 -7.27 9.79
C ALA A 61 0.01 -6.99 10.49
N SER A 62 -1.03 -7.75 10.15
CA SER A 62 -2.34 -7.63 10.80
C SER A 62 -2.29 -7.99 12.28
N ASP A 63 -1.57 -9.04 12.64
CA ASP A 63 -1.42 -9.45 14.03
C ASP A 63 -0.67 -8.38 14.84
N GLU A 64 0.42 -7.83 14.30
CA GLU A 64 1.16 -6.73 14.91
C GLU A 64 0.30 -5.47 15.06
N ILE A 65 -0.46 -5.09 14.02
CA ILE A 65 -1.39 -3.95 14.06
C ILE A 65 -2.49 -4.19 15.09
N CYS A 66 -3.05 -5.41 15.17
CA CYS A 66 -4.06 -5.75 16.15
C CYS A 66 -3.58 -5.50 17.59
N LEU A 67 -2.37 -5.93 17.91
CA LEU A 67 -1.74 -5.69 19.22
C LEU A 67 -1.56 -4.19 19.50
N MET A 68 -1.14 -3.40 18.51
CA MET A 68 -1.00 -1.95 18.66
C MET A 68 -2.36 -1.28 18.96
N LEU A 69 -3.42 -1.68 18.25
CA LEU A 69 -4.77 -1.16 18.44
C LEU A 69 -5.37 -1.55 19.78
N GLN A 70 -5.15 -2.79 20.24
CA GLN A 70 -5.59 -3.27 21.56
C GLN A 70 -4.96 -2.48 22.70
N ASN A 71 -3.75 -1.97 22.52
CA ASN A 71 -3.07 -1.10 23.47
C ASN A 71 -3.48 0.39 23.35
N GLY A 72 -4.58 0.69 22.66
CA GLY A 72 -5.10 2.05 22.47
C GLY A 72 -4.37 2.89 21.44
N GLY A 73 -3.46 2.28 20.66
CA GLY A 73 -2.72 2.97 19.60
C GLY A 73 -3.56 3.23 18.35
N LYS A 74 -3.04 4.08 17.49
CA LYS A 74 -3.54 4.32 16.13
C LYS A 74 -2.46 3.95 15.14
N VAL A 75 -2.84 3.50 13.95
CA VAL A 75 -1.87 3.06 12.91
C VAL A 75 -2.20 3.71 11.58
N VAL A 76 -1.16 4.23 10.92
CA VAL A 76 -1.17 4.61 9.50
C VAL A 76 -0.24 3.63 8.79
N ALA A 77 -0.80 2.79 7.92
CA ALA A 77 -0.04 1.79 7.19
C ALA A 77 0.43 2.33 5.82
N ASP A 78 1.73 2.23 5.53
CA ASP A 78 2.30 2.41 4.18
C ASP A 78 2.20 1.08 3.45
N ARG A 79 1.19 0.94 2.60
CA ARG A 79 0.66 -0.28 1.98
C ARG A 79 0.02 -1.22 3.00
N TYR A 80 -0.96 -1.97 2.50
CA TYR A 80 -1.59 -3.06 3.22
C TYR A 80 -2.11 -4.10 2.23
N TRP A 81 -3.14 -4.84 2.58
CA TRP A 81 -3.63 -5.96 1.79
C TRP A 81 -4.13 -5.61 0.38
N LEU A 82 -4.68 -4.39 0.15
CA LEU A 82 -5.12 -3.99 -1.19
C LEU A 82 -3.95 -3.88 -2.17
N SER A 83 -2.75 -3.46 -1.71
CA SER A 83 -1.54 -3.54 -2.52
C SER A 83 -1.23 -4.99 -2.91
N THR A 84 -1.20 -5.91 -1.95
CA THR A 84 -0.92 -7.33 -2.23
C THR A 84 -1.94 -7.91 -3.19
N TYR A 85 -3.22 -7.65 -2.99
CA TYR A 85 -4.29 -8.06 -3.89
C TYR A 85 -4.08 -7.52 -5.30
N THR A 86 -3.96 -6.19 -5.44
CA THR A 86 -3.93 -5.50 -6.74
C THR A 86 -2.71 -5.87 -7.57
N TYR A 87 -1.53 -5.86 -6.97
CA TYR A 87 -0.30 -6.20 -7.69
C TYR A 87 -0.34 -7.62 -8.22
N HIS A 88 -0.75 -8.59 -7.41
CA HIS A 88 -0.72 -9.99 -7.82
C HIS A 88 -1.85 -10.35 -8.78
N GLN A 89 -3.02 -9.72 -8.67
CA GLN A 89 -4.07 -9.85 -9.67
C GLN A 89 -3.57 -9.39 -11.06
N VAL A 90 -2.92 -8.23 -11.13
CA VAL A 90 -2.33 -7.72 -12.40
C VAL A 90 -1.16 -8.59 -12.87
N MET A 91 -0.45 -9.25 -11.97
CA MET A 91 0.58 -10.24 -12.31
C MET A 91 0.02 -11.59 -12.78
N GLY A 92 -1.31 -11.73 -12.82
CA GLY A 92 -2.00 -12.93 -13.31
C GLY A 92 -2.19 -14.04 -12.26
N VAL A 93 -2.01 -13.72 -10.97
CA VAL A 93 -2.29 -14.66 -9.89
C VAL A 93 -3.79 -14.64 -9.56
N ALA A 94 -4.38 -15.81 -9.34
CA ALA A 94 -5.74 -15.94 -8.82
C ALA A 94 -5.77 -15.53 -7.34
N VAL A 95 -6.13 -14.27 -7.08
CA VAL A 95 -6.22 -13.70 -5.73
C VAL A 95 -7.67 -13.64 -5.30
N SER A 96 -7.97 -14.07 -4.07
CA SER A 96 -9.31 -14.02 -3.50
C SER A 96 -9.42 -13.01 -2.37
N LYS A 97 -10.56 -12.28 -2.31
CA LYS A 97 -10.88 -11.36 -1.21
C LYS A 97 -11.00 -12.10 0.12
N GLU A 98 -11.53 -13.31 0.10
CA GLU A 98 -11.77 -14.12 1.29
C GLU A 98 -10.51 -14.38 2.09
N GLU A 99 -9.35 -14.42 1.42
CA GLU A 99 -8.05 -14.57 2.07
C GLU A 99 -7.71 -13.39 3.01
N PHE A 100 -8.33 -12.22 2.80
CA PHE A 100 -8.07 -11.00 3.59
C PHE A 100 -9.22 -10.60 4.51
N MET A 101 -10.30 -11.38 4.60
CA MET A 101 -11.47 -11.00 5.41
C MET A 101 -11.27 -11.19 6.91
N HIS A 102 -10.30 -12.01 7.32
CA HIS A 102 -10.02 -12.32 8.73
C HIS A 102 -8.99 -11.39 9.38
N ILE A 103 -8.37 -10.52 8.60
CA ILE A 103 -7.37 -9.57 9.11
C ILE A 103 -8.02 -8.26 9.56
N VAL A 104 -7.26 -7.44 10.30
CA VAL A 104 -7.69 -6.09 10.71
C VAL A 104 -8.00 -5.26 9.45
N GLN A 105 -9.24 -4.79 9.33
CA GLN A 105 -9.63 -3.95 8.21
C GLN A 105 -9.32 -2.48 8.47
N PRO A 106 -8.76 -1.73 7.49
CA PRO A 106 -8.58 -0.30 7.63
C PRO A 106 -9.93 0.42 7.77
N THR A 107 -10.04 1.37 8.70
CA THR A 107 -11.22 2.26 8.80
C THR A 107 -11.37 3.16 7.57
N LEU A 108 -10.26 3.48 6.90
CA LEU A 108 -10.21 4.22 5.65
C LEU A 108 -9.02 3.73 4.83
N THR A 109 -9.24 3.45 3.56
CA THR A 109 -8.20 3.23 2.56
C THR A 109 -8.02 4.51 1.75
N VAL A 110 -6.80 5.00 1.67
CA VAL A 110 -6.45 6.19 0.86
C VAL A 110 -5.66 5.74 -0.35
N ILE A 111 -6.23 5.86 -1.53
CA ILE A 111 -5.56 5.53 -2.79
C ILE A 111 -4.90 6.79 -3.32
N LEU A 112 -3.57 6.80 -3.35
CA LEU A 112 -2.80 7.90 -3.92
C LEU A 112 -2.68 7.72 -5.43
N ALA A 113 -3.16 8.71 -6.16
CA ALA A 113 -3.05 8.80 -7.61
C ALA A 113 -1.93 9.76 -8.01
N LEU A 114 -1.24 9.44 -9.09
CA LEU A 114 -0.23 10.26 -9.72
C LEU A 114 -0.03 9.79 -11.16
N ASP A 115 0.24 10.70 -12.09
CA ASP A 115 0.47 10.33 -13.48
C ASP A 115 1.66 9.37 -13.63
N HIS A 116 1.61 8.56 -14.69
CA HIS A 116 2.59 7.51 -14.93
C HIS A 116 4.01 8.06 -15.10
N GLU A 117 4.18 9.12 -15.85
CA GLU A 117 5.50 9.67 -16.19
C GLU A 117 6.19 10.22 -14.95
N THR A 118 5.46 10.97 -14.14
CA THR A 118 5.96 11.50 -12.86
C THR A 118 6.35 10.38 -11.90
N ARG A 119 5.54 9.29 -11.81
CA ARG A 119 5.88 8.13 -10.97
C ARG A 119 7.18 7.48 -11.42
N ILE A 120 7.32 7.18 -12.72
CA ILE A 120 8.53 6.57 -13.26
C ILE A 120 9.75 7.47 -13.05
N ALA A 121 9.63 8.78 -13.26
CA ALA A 121 10.71 9.73 -12.99
C ALA A 121 11.13 9.74 -11.50
N ARG A 122 10.16 9.69 -10.57
CA ARG A 122 10.45 9.61 -9.12
C ARG A 122 11.13 8.29 -8.75
N MET A 123 10.65 7.16 -9.29
CA MET A 123 11.25 5.83 -9.07
C MET A 123 12.67 5.76 -9.60
N SER A 124 12.92 6.27 -10.81
CA SER A 124 14.26 6.32 -11.42
C SER A 124 15.24 7.16 -10.60
N ARG A 125 14.78 8.32 -10.08
CA ARG A 125 15.63 9.22 -9.28
C ARG A 125 16.03 8.62 -7.93
N ARG A 126 15.14 7.87 -7.26
CA ARG A 126 15.46 7.21 -5.98
C ARG A 126 16.25 5.90 -6.15
N GLY A 127 16.39 5.41 -7.39
CA GLY A 127 16.84 4.06 -7.68
C GLY A 127 15.70 3.04 -7.61
N MET A 128 15.52 2.26 -8.70
CA MET A 128 14.48 1.22 -8.75
C MET A 128 14.91 -0.01 -7.94
N SER A 129 14.03 -0.48 -7.07
CA SER A 129 14.17 -1.75 -6.35
C SER A 129 13.99 -2.95 -7.29
N ALA A 130 14.23 -4.16 -6.80
CA ALA A 130 13.91 -5.39 -7.54
C ALA A 130 12.39 -5.52 -7.77
N GLY A 131 11.57 -5.19 -6.77
CA GLY A 131 10.12 -5.17 -6.89
C GLY A 131 9.62 -4.14 -7.92
N ASP A 132 10.19 -2.92 -7.95
CA ASP A 132 9.84 -1.93 -8.99
C ASP A 132 10.12 -2.48 -10.40
N ARG A 133 11.27 -3.12 -10.58
CA ARG A 133 11.66 -3.70 -11.88
C ARG A 133 10.77 -4.86 -12.31
N ARG A 134 10.34 -5.70 -11.35
CA ARG A 134 9.49 -6.85 -11.61
C ARG A 134 8.16 -6.49 -12.27
N VAL A 135 7.61 -5.33 -11.97
CA VAL A 135 6.30 -4.86 -12.45
C VAL A 135 6.38 -3.59 -13.29
N LEU A 136 7.56 -3.26 -13.82
CA LEU A 136 7.79 -1.98 -14.51
C LEU A 136 6.88 -1.82 -15.73
N ASP A 137 6.70 -2.87 -16.50
CA ASP A 137 5.82 -2.93 -17.67
C ASP A 137 4.32 -2.88 -17.33
N LYS A 138 3.95 -3.21 -16.09
CA LYS A 138 2.59 -3.25 -15.58
C LYS A 138 2.19 -2.04 -14.72
N GLN A 139 3.09 -1.08 -14.55
CA GLN A 139 2.90 0.06 -13.64
C GLN A 139 1.66 0.91 -13.95
N ARG A 140 1.24 1.02 -15.20
CA ARG A 140 0.02 1.74 -15.58
C ARG A 140 -1.22 0.95 -15.20
N GLU A 141 -1.26 -0.34 -15.57
CA GLU A 141 -2.34 -1.26 -15.25
C GLU A 141 -2.57 -1.37 -13.73
N ILE A 142 -1.48 -1.51 -12.95
CA ILE A 142 -1.54 -1.53 -11.48
C ILE A 142 -2.17 -0.24 -10.93
N ALA A 143 -1.78 0.93 -11.44
CA ALA A 143 -2.31 2.19 -10.97
C ALA A 143 -3.82 2.32 -11.19
N GLU A 144 -4.32 1.85 -12.34
CA GLU A 144 -5.74 1.85 -12.69
C GLU A 144 -6.52 0.81 -11.85
N ALA A 145 -5.93 -0.37 -11.62
CA ALA A 145 -6.55 -1.47 -10.91
C ALA A 145 -6.85 -1.15 -9.44
N PHE A 146 -6.09 -0.28 -8.77
CA PHE A 146 -6.35 0.06 -7.36
C PHE A 146 -7.77 0.56 -7.12
N ARG A 147 -8.25 1.51 -7.95
CA ARG A 147 -9.60 2.06 -7.81
C ARG A 147 -10.67 1.04 -8.19
N THR A 148 -10.47 0.32 -9.28
CA THR A 148 -11.39 -0.72 -9.74
C THR A 148 -11.55 -1.78 -8.66
N ASN A 149 -10.46 -2.30 -8.12
CA ASN A 149 -10.47 -3.30 -7.07
C ASN A 149 -11.13 -2.79 -5.78
N ALA A 150 -10.85 -1.55 -5.37
CA ALA A 150 -11.50 -0.99 -4.18
C ALA A 150 -13.03 -0.92 -4.32
N VAL A 151 -13.53 -0.58 -5.51
CA VAL A 151 -14.97 -0.58 -5.81
C VAL A 151 -15.54 -2.01 -5.80
N GLU A 152 -14.92 -2.93 -6.55
CA GLU A 152 -15.38 -4.32 -6.68
C GLU A 152 -15.36 -5.08 -5.35
N LEU A 153 -14.36 -4.80 -4.53
CA LEU A 153 -14.21 -5.40 -3.19
C LEU A 153 -15.05 -4.72 -2.12
N ASN A 154 -15.77 -3.64 -2.48
CA ASN A 154 -16.58 -2.83 -1.56
C ASN A 154 -15.79 -2.35 -0.33
N ILE A 155 -14.61 -1.75 -0.59
CA ILE A 155 -13.73 -1.21 0.45
C ILE A 155 -14.06 0.28 0.64
N PRO A 156 -14.17 0.81 1.87
CA PRO A 156 -14.26 2.24 2.11
C PRO A 156 -12.96 2.94 1.66
N PHE A 157 -13.03 3.83 0.68
CA PHE A 157 -11.83 4.52 0.19
C PHE A 157 -12.09 5.95 -0.27
N ILE A 158 -11.01 6.74 -0.27
CA ILE A 158 -10.91 8.00 -0.99
C ILE A 158 -9.74 7.96 -1.97
N VAL A 159 -9.80 8.78 -3.00
CA VAL A 159 -8.67 8.98 -3.93
C VAL A 159 -8.10 10.36 -3.73
N VAL A 160 -6.78 10.45 -3.55
CA VAL A 160 -6.06 11.72 -3.45
C VAL A 160 -5.07 11.82 -4.61
N ASP A 161 -5.32 12.75 -5.52
CA ASP A 161 -4.37 13.09 -6.59
C ASP A 161 -3.23 13.92 -6.00
N THR A 162 -2.01 13.38 -6.09
CA THR A 162 -0.80 13.99 -5.53
C THR A 162 -0.01 14.81 -6.56
N GLN A 163 -0.54 14.98 -7.79
CA GLN A 163 0.19 15.59 -8.91
C GLN A 163 0.69 17.00 -8.61
N ASN A 164 -0.21 17.85 -8.13
CA ASN A 164 0.06 19.28 -7.93
C ASN A 164 -0.11 19.70 -6.46
N LEU A 165 -0.07 18.76 -5.54
CA LEU A 165 -0.26 19.02 -4.12
C LEU A 165 1.04 18.80 -3.35
N SER A 166 1.27 19.65 -2.34
CA SER A 166 2.30 19.38 -1.36
C SER A 166 1.91 18.18 -0.49
N PRO A 167 2.87 17.44 0.09
CA PRO A 167 2.55 16.36 1.02
C PRO A 167 1.67 16.83 2.20
N THR A 168 1.89 18.05 2.70
CA THR A 168 1.07 18.64 3.77
C THR A 168 -0.37 18.84 3.32
N ARG A 169 -0.58 19.36 2.09
CA ARG A 169 -1.95 19.56 1.58
C ARG A 169 -2.66 18.23 1.34
N CYS A 170 -1.96 17.19 0.88
CA CYS A 170 -2.52 15.84 0.80
C CYS A 170 -2.94 15.32 2.18
N ALA A 171 -2.12 15.54 3.21
CA ALA A 171 -2.46 15.14 4.57
C ALA A 171 -3.70 15.85 5.10
N GLU A 172 -3.82 17.17 4.90
CA GLU A 172 -5.02 17.94 5.28
C GLU A 172 -6.30 17.37 4.68
N ILE A 173 -6.30 17.09 3.35
CA ILE A 173 -7.45 16.49 2.66
C ILE A 173 -7.85 15.14 3.29
N ILE A 174 -6.86 14.31 3.62
CA ILE A 174 -7.12 13.00 4.23
C ILE A 174 -7.69 13.16 5.64
N ILE A 175 -7.19 14.10 6.42
CA ILE A 175 -7.66 14.37 7.79
C ILE A 175 -9.10 14.92 7.77
N GLU A 176 -9.41 15.84 6.86
CA GLU A 176 -10.77 16.33 6.65
C GLU A 176 -11.75 15.17 6.36
N ALA A 177 -11.34 14.21 5.51
CA ALA A 177 -12.15 13.04 5.17
C ALA A 177 -12.30 12.04 6.32
N LEU A 178 -11.40 12.02 7.31
CA LEU A 178 -11.53 11.17 8.50
C LEU A 178 -12.49 11.74 9.54
N GLY A 179 -12.71 13.05 9.54
CA GLY A 179 -13.59 13.75 10.49
C GLY A 179 -15.02 13.92 9.97
N SER A 180 -15.27 13.56 8.72
CA SER A 180 -16.60 13.59 8.08
C SER A 180 -17.29 12.23 8.16
#